data_090ae957c9e099271e630e7bbabcf016
#
_entry.id   090ae957c9e099271e630e7bbabcf016
#
_cell.length_a   1.000
_cell.length_b   1.000
_cell.length_c   1.000
_cell.angle_alpha   90.00
_cell.angle_beta   90.00
_cell.angle_gamma   90.00
#
_symmetry.space_group_name_H-M   'P 1'
#
loop_
_entity.id
_entity.type
_entity.pdbx_description
1 polymer ?
#
loop_
_entity_poly.entity_id
_entity_poly.type
_entity_poly.pdbx_seq_one_letter_code
_entity_poly.pdbx_strand_id
1 'polypeptide(L)'
;MIRSYEVCEITPRVVREIFDACVRHSTFQAGICCSSFNQLTALREVIEEIEDESPPWYVEQVYFNVNGMEVRLQNGSRLDIFVGNEASRGKRFHCLRVDSATDAHLQQDVLRFLIRDYQFADTIDGDEDGELEDLLAFAEAMLGRPLHHWQRDMLMSMLGGYIYVPGRSIGKTETMNIFKKWKERPQKEYEINYTYDNLMEGVSV
;
A
#
# COMPACT_ATOMS: atom_id res chain seq x y z
N MET A 1 -10.60 -1.05 -0.29
CA MET A 1 -10.25 -1.88 0.90
C MET A 1 -9.61 -3.18 0.42
N ILE A 2 -8.35 -3.43 0.77
CA ILE A 2 -7.65 -4.67 0.39
C ILE A 2 -8.05 -5.75 1.38
N ARG A 3 -8.61 -6.86 0.89
CA ARG A 3 -8.93 -8.00 1.76
C ARG A 3 -7.64 -8.63 2.27
N SER A 4 -7.57 -8.92 3.56
CA SER A 4 -6.39 -9.55 4.16
C SER A 4 -6.14 -10.96 3.63
N TYR A 5 -7.18 -11.73 3.34
CA TYR A 5 -7.11 -13.07 2.75
C TYR A 5 -8.14 -13.23 1.63
N GLU A 6 -7.69 -13.73 0.49
CA GLU A 6 -8.58 -14.00 -0.64
C GLU A 6 -8.06 -15.17 -1.48
N VAL A 7 -8.94 -16.09 -1.80
CA VAL A 7 -8.71 -17.16 -2.78
C VAL A 7 -9.26 -16.70 -4.12
N CYS A 8 -8.40 -16.58 -5.11
CA CYS A 8 -8.73 -16.08 -6.43
C CYS A 8 -7.82 -16.68 -7.50
N GLU A 9 -8.14 -16.48 -8.76
CA GLU A 9 -7.21 -16.76 -9.84
C GLU A 9 -6.07 -15.72 -9.81
N ILE A 10 -4.82 -16.18 -9.74
CA ILE A 10 -3.66 -15.29 -9.76
C ILE A 10 -3.31 -14.93 -11.20
N THR A 11 -3.66 -13.71 -11.56
CA THR A 11 -3.40 -13.10 -12.87
C THR A 11 -2.33 -12.00 -12.75
N PRO A 12 -1.70 -11.55 -13.87
CA PRO A 12 -0.82 -10.39 -13.87
C PRO A 12 -1.46 -9.13 -13.24
N ARG A 13 -2.76 -8.96 -13.42
CA ARG A 13 -3.52 -7.86 -12.81
C ARG A 13 -3.52 -7.94 -11.29
N VAL A 14 -3.73 -9.11 -10.71
CA VAL A 14 -3.70 -9.32 -9.26
C VAL A 14 -2.31 -9.03 -8.71
N VAL A 15 -1.25 -9.44 -9.41
CA VAL A 15 0.12 -9.15 -9.01
C VAL A 15 0.38 -7.64 -8.99
N ARG A 16 -0.01 -6.92 -10.04
CA ARG A 16 0.13 -5.46 -10.13
C ARG A 16 -0.67 -4.76 -9.02
N GLU A 17 -1.90 -5.18 -8.76
CA GLU A 17 -2.75 -4.63 -7.69
C GLU A 17 -2.09 -4.79 -6.31
N ILE A 18 -1.51 -5.96 -6.02
CA ILE A 18 -0.80 -6.19 -4.75
C ILE A 18 0.52 -5.45 -4.69
N PHE A 19 1.26 -5.36 -5.79
CA PHE A 19 2.46 -4.54 -5.86
C PHE A 19 2.14 -3.05 -5.59
N ASP A 20 1.10 -2.51 -6.21
CA ASP A 20 0.63 -1.14 -5.97
C ASP A 20 0.23 -0.90 -4.50
N ALA A 21 -0.31 -1.93 -3.85
CA ALA A 21 -0.58 -1.87 -2.42
C ALA A 21 0.71 -1.79 -1.60
N CYS A 22 1.73 -2.60 -1.94
CA CYS A 22 3.03 -2.51 -1.31
C CYS A 22 3.71 -1.14 -1.55
N VAL A 23 3.47 -0.53 -2.70
CA VAL A 23 3.98 0.82 -3.01
C VAL A 23 3.26 1.88 -2.17
N ARG A 24 1.94 1.76 -1.99
CA ARG A 24 1.13 2.75 -1.26
C ARG A 24 1.28 2.68 0.26
N HIS A 25 1.53 1.51 0.80
CA HIS A 25 1.61 1.30 2.26
C HIS A 25 3.06 0.98 2.66
N SER A 26 3.62 1.74 3.57
CA SER A 26 4.96 1.48 4.08
C SER A 26 4.98 0.27 5.03
N THR A 27 6.08 -0.48 5.01
CA THR A 27 6.27 -1.69 5.83
C THR A 27 5.22 -2.79 5.61
N PHE A 28 4.47 -2.69 4.51
CA PHE A 28 3.44 -3.65 4.14
C PHE A 28 4.06 -4.98 3.71
N GLN A 29 3.56 -6.07 4.24
CA GLN A 29 3.99 -7.42 3.88
C GLN A 29 2.86 -8.14 3.17
N ALA A 30 3.01 -8.28 1.86
CA ALA A 30 2.05 -8.99 1.04
C ALA A 30 2.59 -10.35 0.61
N GLY A 31 1.68 -11.29 0.39
CA GLY A 31 1.99 -12.61 -0.14
C GLY A 31 1.11 -12.97 -1.32
N ILE A 32 1.67 -13.67 -2.27
CA ILE A 32 0.95 -14.36 -3.35
C ILE A 32 1.37 -15.83 -3.31
N CYS A 33 0.41 -16.71 -3.05
CA CYS A 33 0.63 -18.15 -3.03
C CYS A 33 0.18 -18.73 -4.36
N CYS A 34 1.14 -19.25 -5.13
CA CYS A 34 0.92 -19.96 -6.39
C CYS A 34 0.54 -21.42 -6.13
N SER A 35 -0.26 -21.99 -7.01
CA SER A 35 -0.60 -23.43 -6.99
C SER A 35 0.51 -24.31 -7.54
N SER A 36 1.43 -23.76 -8.33
CA SER A 36 2.49 -24.53 -8.98
C SER A 36 3.74 -23.72 -9.29
N PHE A 37 4.86 -24.40 -9.53
CA PHE A 37 6.10 -23.78 -9.99
C PHE A 37 5.98 -23.18 -11.40
N ASN A 38 5.15 -23.77 -12.28
CA ASN A 38 4.93 -23.20 -13.60
C ASN A 38 4.28 -21.81 -13.51
N GLN A 39 3.30 -21.67 -12.62
CA GLN A 39 2.68 -20.37 -12.36
C GLN A 39 3.68 -19.38 -11.75
N LEU A 40 4.47 -19.83 -10.78
CA LEU A 40 5.54 -19.00 -10.19
C LEU A 40 6.52 -18.50 -11.27
N THR A 41 6.90 -19.36 -12.21
CA THR A 41 7.81 -18.99 -13.31
C THR A 41 7.16 -17.96 -14.25
N ALA A 42 5.87 -18.14 -14.58
CA ALA A 42 5.14 -17.16 -15.40
C ALA A 42 5.03 -15.79 -14.71
N LEU A 43 4.85 -15.78 -13.39
CA LEU A 43 4.79 -14.52 -12.64
C LEU A 43 6.15 -13.82 -12.51
N ARG A 44 7.25 -14.51 -12.75
CA ARG A 44 8.57 -13.89 -12.80
C ARG A 44 8.64 -12.85 -13.90
N GLU A 45 8.16 -13.17 -15.10
CA GLU A 45 8.12 -12.23 -16.24
C GLU A 45 7.30 -10.98 -15.87
N VAL A 46 6.17 -11.17 -15.16
CA VAL A 46 5.33 -10.05 -14.69
C VAL A 46 6.07 -9.16 -13.70
N ILE A 47 6.87 -9.73 -12.79
CA ILE A 47 7.66 -8.95 -11.84
C ILE A 47 8.80 -8.20 -12.54
N GLU A 48 9.48 -8.84 -13.51
CA GLU A 48 10.52 -8.19 -14.33
C GLU A 48 9.92 -7.00 -15.11
N GLU A 49 8.72 -7.15 -15.70
CA GLU A 49 8.00 -6.05 -16.33
C GLU A 49 7.66 -4.92 -15.35
N ILE A 50 7.15 -5.25 -14.17
CA ILE A 50 6.82 -4.27 -13.14
C ILE A 50 8.08 -3.52 -12.67
N GLU A 51 9.20 -4.21 -12.53
CA GLU A 51 10.48 -3.60 -12.17
C GLU A 51 10.95 -2.62 -13.24
N ASP A 52 10.89 -3.02 -14.51
CA ASP A 52 11.29 -2.19 -15.65
C ASP A 52 10.38 -0.95 -15.83
N GLU A 53 9.07 -1.11 -15.62
CA GLU A 53 8.09 -0.02 -15.70
C GLU A 53 8.11 0.91 -14.49
N SER A 54 8.62 0.42 -13.35
CA SER A 54 8.62 1.16 -12.09
C SER A 54 9.76 2.19 -12.06
N PRO A 55 9.54 3.35 -11.43
CA PRO A 55 10.64 4.26 -11.13
C PRO A 55 11.74 3.55 -10.33
N PRO A 56 13.04 3.78 -10.63
CA PRO A 56 14.16 3.06 -10.00
C PRO A 56 14.23 3.17 -8.46
N TRP A 57 13.47 4.09 -7.88
CA TRP A 57 13.41 4.29 -6.43
C TRP A 57 12.25 3.57 -5.75
N TYR A 58 11.42 2.81 -6.47
CA TYR A 58 10.36 2.02 -5.86
C TYR A 58 10.88 0.67 -5.38
N VAL A 59 11.58 -0.05 -6.24
CA VAL A 59 12.12 -1.37 -5.96
C VAL A 59 13.54 -1.22 -5.41
N GLU A 60 13.78 -1.76 -4.22
CA GLU A 60 15.11 -1.84 -3.62
C GLU A 60 15.85 -3.04 -4.19
N GLN A 61 15.18 -4.20 -4.22
CA GLN A 61 15.78 -5.44 -4.67
C GLN A 61 14.73 -6.50 -4.98
N VAL A 62 15.01 -7.30 -6.01
CA VAL A 62 14.25 -8.51 -6.34
C VAL A 62 15.14 -9.73 -6.12
N TYR A 63 14.66 -10.66 -5.30
CA TYR A 63 15.34 -11.92 -5.04
C TYR A 63 14.55 -13.07 -5.67
N PHE A 64 15.25 -13.89 -6.45
CA PHE A 64 14.71 -15.14 -6.97
C PHE A 64 15.36 -16.32 -6.26
N ASN A 65 14.56 -17.22 -5.76
CA ASN A 65 15.03 -18.47 -5.19
C ASN A 65 14.23 -19.65 -5.74
N VAL A 66 14.64 -20.88 -5.41
CA VAL A 66 14.01 -22.10 -5.96
C VAL A 66 12.53 -22.20 -5.61
N ASN A 67 12.10 -21.63 -4.50
CA ASN A 67 10.75 -21.82 -3.96
C ASN A 67 9.89 -20.54 -4.05
N GLY A 68 10.42 -19.45 -4.60
CA GLY A 68 9.67 -18.19 -4.67
C GLY A 68 10.47 -17.00 -5.14
N MET A 69 9.83 -15.86 -5.06
CA MET A 69 10.41 -14.54 -5.32
C MET A 69 10.10 -13.62 -4.14
N GLU A 70 11.00 -12.72 -3.86
CA GLU A 70 10.81 -11.67 -2.86
C GLU A 70 11.16 -10.32 -3.50
N VAL A 71 10.20 -9.42 -3.52
CA VAL A 71 10.39 -8.04 -3.97
C VAL A 71 10.42 -7.15 -2.75
N ARG A 72 11.52 -6.45 -2.54
CA ARG A 72 11.67 -5.44 -1.48
C ARG A 72 11.53 -4.06 -2.07
N LEU A 73 10.75 -3.23 -1.41
CA LEU A 73 10.53 -1.85 -1.80
C LEU A 73 11.26 -0.89 -0.87
N GLN A 74 11.64 0.26 -1.40
CA GLN A 74 12.35 1.32 -0.66
C GLN A 74 11.57 1.87 0.55
N ASN A 75 10.23 1.71 0.55
CA ASN A 75 9.38 2.10 1.68
C ASN A 75 9.34 1.06 2.81
N GLY A 76 10.16 -0.01 2.73
CA GLY A 76 10.24 -1.09 3.70
C GLY A 76 9.16 -2.18 3.50
N SER A 77 8.34 -2.07 2.47
CA SER A 77 7.35 -3.09 2.13
C SER A 77 7.98 -4.28 1.40
N ARG A 78 7.28 -5.41 1.45
CA ARG A 78 7.74 -6.64 0.83
C ARG A 78 6.59 -7.40 0.20
N LEU A 79 6.81 -7.88 -1.02
CA LEU A 79 5.95 -8.83 -1.71
C LEU A 79 6.66 -10.17 -1.85
N ASP A 80 6.12 -11.21 -1.23
CA ASP A 80 6.57 -12.58 -1.36
C ASP A 80 5.65 -13.33 -2.33
N ILE A 81 6.20 -13.90 -3.39
CA ILE A 81 5.47 -14.79 -4.31
C ILE A 81 6.08 -16.18 -4.15
N PHE A 82 5.28 -17.18 -3.79
CA PHE A 82 5.79 -18.50 -3.43
C PHE A 82 4.80 -19.61 -3.77
N VAL A 83 5.32 -20.84 -3.90
CA VAL A 83 4.47 -22.04 -3.97
C VAL A 83 4.19 -22.49 -2.54
N GLY A 84 2.90 -22.58 -2.19
CA GLY A 84 2.46 -22.96 -0.85
C GLY A 84 2.84 -24.39 -0.48
N ASN A 85 3.33 -24.59 0.73
CA ASN A 85 3.61 -25.88 1.33
C ASN A 85 3.61 -25.77 2.86
N GLU A 86 3.78 -26.91 3.55
CA GLU A 86 3.84 -26.95 5.02
C GLU A 86 4.95 -26.06 5.63
N ALA A 87 6.06 -25.89 4.94
CA ALA A 87 7.15 -25.01 5.39
C ALA A 87 6.79 -23.52 5.37
N SER A 88 5.69 -23.16 4.71
CA SER A 88 5.18 -21.78 4.69
C SER A 88 4.67 -21.30 6.05
N ARG A 89 4.45 -22.18 7.04
CA ARG A 89 3.90 -21.85 8.37
C ARG A 89 4.62 -20.73 9.14
N GLY A 90 5.88 -20.46 8.81
CA GLY A 90 6.66 -19.37 9.42
C GLY A 90 6.41 -17.96 8.85
N LYS A 91 5.79 -17.89 7.68
CA LYS A 91 5.52 -16.60 7.02
C LYS A 91 4.40 -15.83 7.73
N ARG A 92 4.41 -14.51 7.58
CA ARG A 92 3.36 -13.63 8.11
C ARG A 92 3.12 -12.49 7.13
N PHE A 93 1.85 -12.26 6.81
CA PHE A 93 1.43 -11.26 5.83
C PHE A 93 0.31 -10.37 6.37
N HIS A 94 0.25 -9.17 5.90
CA HIS A 94 -0.88 -8.28 6.07
C HIS A 94 -1.97 -8.57 5.03
N CYS A 95 -1.55 -9.01 3.84
CA CYS A 95 -2.42 -9.41 2.75
C CYS A 95 -1.87 -10.66 2.09
N LEU A 96 -2.72 -11.65 1.83
CA LEU A 96 -2.37 -12.88 1.13
C LEU A 96 -3.40 -13.18 0.05
N ARG A 97 -2.92 -13.35 -1.18
CA ARG A 97 -3.68 -13.90 -2.29
C ARG A 97 -3.28 -15.35 -2.50
N VAL A 98 -4.25 -16.21 -2.61
CA VAL A 98 -4.02 -17.66 -2.79
C VAL A 98 -4.66 -18.08 -4.09
N ASP A 99 -3.89 -18.74 -4.93
CA ASP A 99 -4.43 -19.30 -6.17
C ASP A 99 -5.55 -20.29 -5.89
N SER A 100 -6.65 -20.18 -6.62
CA SER A 100 -7.84 -21.02 -6.45
C SER A 100 -7.57 -22.51 -6.74
N ALA A 101 -6.53 -22.82 -7.51
CA ALA A 101 -6.11 -24.18 -7.78
C ALA A 101 -5.19 -24.76 -6.69
N THR A 102 -4.85 -24.00 -5.64
CA THR A 102 -4.09 -24.51 -4.48
C THR A 102 -4.93 -25.54 -3.72
N ASP A 103 -4.29 -26.56 -3.19
CA ASP A 103 -4.93 -27.62 -2.41
C ASP A 103 -5.78 -27.05 -1.25
N ALA A 104 -7.01 -27.56 -1.10
CA ALA A 104 -7.97 -27.04 -0.13
C ALA A 104 -7.51 -27.23 1.33
N HIS A 105 -6.82 -28.33 1.65
CA HIS A 105 -6.26 -28.57 2.97
C HIS A 105 -5.19 -27.52 3.28
N LEU A 106 -4.28 -27.27 2.32
CA LEU A 106 -3.25 -26.25 2.48
C LEU A 106 -3.86 -24.84 2.68
N GLN A 107 -4.92 -24.50 1.94
CA GLN A 107 -5.63 -23.24 2.10
C GLN A 107 -6.19 -23.06 3.51
N GLN A 108 -6.83 -24.10 4.05
CA GLN A 108 -7.54 -24.04 5.34
C GLN A 108 -6.60 -24.18 6.54
N ASP A 109 -5.64 -25.08 6.49
CA ASP A 109 -4.85 -25.49 7.65
C ASP A 109 -3.48 -24.83 7.74
N VAL A 110 -3.02 -24.17 6.67
CA VAL A 110 -1.74 -23.48 6.64
C VAL A 110 -1.90 -22.02 6.26
N LEU A 111 -2.38 -21.75 5.05
CA LEU A 111 -2.27 -20.43 4.45
C LEU A 111 -3.14 -19.39 5.16
N ARG A 112 -4.33 -19.77 5.61
CA ARG A 112 -5.22 -18.88 6.37
C ARG A 112 -4.59 -18.33 7.64
N PHE A 113 -3.71 -19.10 8.29
CA PHE A 113 -3.02 -18.70 9.53
C PHE A 113 -1.78 -17.84 9.29
N LEU A 114 -1.41 -17.57 8.04
CA LEU A 114 -0.29 -16.69 7.72
C LEU A 114 -0.68 -15.19 7.79
N ILE A 115 -1.96 -14.89 7.93
CA ILE A 115 -2.42 -13.52 8.06
C ILE A 115 -2.16 -13.02 9.48
N ARG A 116 -1.59 -11.83 9.55
CA ARG A 116 -1.56 -11.05 10.79
C ARG A 116 -2.87 -10.30 10.92
N ASP A 117 -3.45 -10.34 12.13
CA ASP A 117 -4.48 -9.37 12.50
C ASP A 117 -3.83 -7.98 12.56
N TYR A 118 -3.92 -7.26 11.46
CA TYR A 118 -3.44 -5.91 11.36
C TYR A 118 -4.62 -5.03 11.02
N GLN A 119 -4.97 -4.17 11.96
CA GLN A 119 -5.84 -3.05 11.64
C GLN A 119 -4.99 -2.06 10.87
N PHE A 120 -5.07 -2.10 9.54
CA PHE A 120 -4.66 -0.95 8.77
C PHE A 120 -5.60 0.18 9.15
N ALA A 121 -5.04 1.28 9.54
CA ALA A 121 -5.71 2.54 9.30
C ALA A 121 -5.78 2.73 7.77
N ASP A 122 -6.65 1.94 7.13
CA ASP A 122 -6.84 1.90 5.67
C ASP A 122 -7.57 3.13 5.16
N THR A 123 -7.98 3.91 6.07
CA THR A 123 -8.55 5.21 5.85
C THR A 123 -7.90 6.10 6.90
N ILE A 124 -7.23 7.08 6.50
CA ILE A 124 -7.40 8.35 7.16
C ILE A 124 -8.91 8.60 7.01
N ASP A 125 -9.71 7.99 7.93
CA ASP A 125 -11.08 8.43 8.16
C ASP A 125 -10.95 9.87 8.62
N GLY A 126 -10.95 10.79 7.70
CA GLY A 126 -10.67 12.18 7.98
C GLY A 126 -10.19 12.99 6.80
N ASP A 127 -10.03 12.40 5.61
CA ASP A 127 -9.85 13.21 4.39
C ASP A 127 -11.21 13.71 3.83
N GLU A 128 -12.21 13.80 4.71
CA GLU A 128 -13.48 14.44 4.38
C GLU A 128 -13.29 15.91 3.97
N ASP A 129 -12.16 16.51 4.33
CA ASP A 129 -11.88 17.92 4.12
C ASP A 129 -10.78 18.23 3.08
N GLY A 130 -10.26 17.23 2.36
CA GLY A 130 -9.19 17.46 1.36
C GLY A 130 -7.84 17.86 1.97
N GLU A 131 -7.62 17.64 3.27
CA GLU A 131 -6.38 17.99 3.97
C GLU A 131 -5.16 17.31 3.37
N LEU A 132 -5.31 16.05 2.96
CA LEU A 132 -4.22 15.31 2.34
C LEU A 132 -3.83 15.92 0.99
N GLU A 133 -4.80 16.23 0.15
CA GLU A 133 -4.56 16.84 -1.16
C GLU A 133 -3.91 18.21 -1.01
N ASP A 134 -4.38 19.04 -0.07
CA ASP A 134 -3.78 20.34 0.24
C ASP A 134 -2.34 20.19 0.76
N LEU A 135 -2.08 19.24 1.64
CA LEU A 135 -0.74 18.94 2.14
C LEU A 135 0.22 18.51 1.03
N LEU A 136 -0.22 17.61 0.15
CA LEU A 136 0.61 17.12 -0.96
C LEU A 136 0.89 18.22 -1.97
N ALA A 137 -0.13 19.00 -2.34
CA ALA A 137 0.02 20.15 -3.24
C ALA A 137 0.97 21.21 -2.65
N PHE A 138 0.84 21.51 -1.36
CA PHE A 138 1.75 22.40 -0.66
C PHE A 138 3.20 21.88 -0.67
N ALA A 139 3.39 20.58 -0.42
CA ALA A 139 4.72 20.00 -0.40
C ALA A 139 5.38 20.04 -1.78
N GLU A 140 4.65 19.75 -2.85
CA GLU A 140 5.14 19.84 -4.23
C GLU A 140 5.48 21.27 -4.63
N ALA A 141 4.65 22.22 -4.24
CA ALA A 141 4.93 23.64 -4.45
C ALA A 141 6.21 24.11 -3.72
N MET A 142 6.41 23.66 -2.47
CA MET A 142 7.61 23.96 -1.69
C MET A 142 8.89 23.35 -2.27
N LEU A 143 8.80 22.18 -2.87
CA LEU A 143 9.94 21.48 -3.47
C LEU A 143 10.21 21.93 -4.92
N GLY A 144 9.24 22.53 -5.60
CA GLY A 144 9.31 22.84 -7.03
C GLY A 144 9.37 21.60 -7.93
N ARG A 145 8.98 20.43 -7.42
CA ARG A 145 8.98 19.15 -8.13
C ARG A 145 7.96 18.19 -7.52
N PRO A 146 7.54 17.14 -8.25
CA PRO A 146 6.71 16.08 -7.69
C PRO A 146 7.37 15.43 -6.49
N LEU A 147 6.54 14.99 -5.54
CA LEU A 147 6.97 14.23 -4.38
C LEU A 147 7.48 12.84 -4.80
N HIS A 148 8.58 12.43 -4.21
CA HIS A 148 8.95 11.02 -4.21
C HIS A 148 7.90 10.23 -3.42
N HIS A 149 7.68 8.96 -3.82
CA HIS A 149 6.69 8.12 -3.19
C HIS A 149 6.84 8.06 -1.66
N TRP A 150 8.07 7.82 -1.16
CA TRP A 150 8.34 7.77 0.27
C TRP A 150 8.07 9.11 1.00
N GLN A 151 8.20 10.27 0.32
CA GLN A 151 7.83 11.57 0.88
C GLN A 151 6.31 11.69 1.04
N ARG A 152 5.58 11.21 0.05
CA ARG A 152 4.12 11.15 0.08
C ARG A 152 3.64 10.28 1.24
N ASP A 153 4.17 9.05 1.38
CA ASP A 153 3.82 8.14 2.47
C ASP A 153 4.17 8.72 3.84
N MET A 154 5.32 9.39 3.93
CA MET A 154 5.73 10.06 5.15
C MET A 154 4.75 11.17 5.54
N LEU A 155 4.34 12.02 4.59
CA LEU A 155 3.37 13.09 4.83
C LEU A 155 2.00 12.54 5.21
N MET A 156 1.53 11.50 4.51
CA MET A 156 0.29 10.79 4.85
C MET A 156 0.31 10.23 6.28
N SER A 157 1.40 9.56 6.64
CA SER A 157 1.57 8.99 7.99
C SER A 157 1.61 10.08 9.06
N MET A 158 2.28 11.20 8.79
CA MET A 158 2.33 12.34 9.71
C MET A 158 0.97 13.02 9.86
N LEU A 159 0.17 13.09 8.81
CA LEU A 159 -1.21 13.62 8.85
C LEU A 159 -2.09 12.73 9.73
N GLY A 160 -1.99 11.40 9.56
CA GLY A 160 -2.71 10.43 10.38
C GLY A 160 -2.18 10.26 11.81
N GLY A 161 -1.20 11.06 12.24
CA GLY A 161 -0.62 11.00 13.58
C GLY A 161 0.35 9.84 13.83
N TYR A 162 0.78 9.16 12.78
CA TYR A 162 1.74 8.05 12.87
C TYR A 162 3.17 8.52 12.62
N ILE A 163 4.14 7.86 13.26
CA ILE A 163 5.55 8.10 13.01
C ILE A 163 6.01 7.12 11.92
N TYR A 164 6.11 7.62 10.70
CA TYR A 164 6.78 6.89 9.62
C TYR A 164 8.29 7.17 9.67
N VAL A 165 9.08 6.13 9.88
CA VAL A 165 10.53 6.21 9.80
C VAL A 165 10.98 5.46 8.55
N PRO A 166 11.07 6.12 7.38
CA PRO A 166 11.65 5.50 6.21
C PRO A 166 13.11 5.13 6.51
N GLY A 167 13.62 4.10 5.85
CA GLY A 167 15.04 3.70 5.93
C GLY A 167 16.02 4.88 5.74
N ARG A 168 17.27 4.66 5.45
CA ARG A 168 18.23 5.75 5.16
C ARG A 168 17.85 6.47 3.87
N SER A 169 17.07 7.54 3.96
CA SER A 169 16.68 8.37 2.82
C SER A 169 17.16 9.80 3.00
N ILE A 170 17.70 10.37 1.92
CA ILE A 170 18.06 11.78 1.82
C ILE A 170 16.73 12.57 1.74
N GLY A 171 16.55 13.58 2.56
CA GLY A 171 15.39 14.49 2.49
C GLY A 171 14.33 14.31 3.56
N LYS A 172 14.48 13.40 4.53
CA LYS A 172 13.53 13.24 5.65
C LYS A 172 13.30 14.54 6.42
N THR A 173 14.39 15.20 6.78
CA THR A 173 14.33 16.47 7.51
C THR A 173 13.62 17.54 6.71
N GLU A 174 13.81 17.56 5.39
CA GLU A 174 13.10 18.45 4.48
C GLU A 174 11.59 18.17 4.49
N THR A 175 11.19 16.91 4.35
CA THR A 175 9.78 16.50 4.40
C THR A 175 9.12 16.82 5.74
N MET A 176 9.82 16.58 6.86
CA MET A 176 9.34 16.95 8.19
C MET A 176 9.17 18.47 8.33
N ASN A 177 10.11 19.26 7.81
CA ASN A 177 10.03 20.71 7.83
C ASN A 177 8.86 21.24 6.97
N ILE A 178 8.58 20.60 5.83
CA ILE A 178 7.44 20.93 4.99
C ILE A 178 6.14 20.69 5.76
N PHE A 179 5.98 19.51 6.39
CA PHE A 179 4.80 19.21 7.20
C PHE A 179 4.59 20.18 8.35
N LYS A 180 5.68 20.52 9.06
CA LYS A 180 5.62 21.54 10.13
C LYS A 180 5.16 22.89 9.61
N LYS A 181 5.72 23.38 8.51
CA LYS A 181 5.32 24.62 7.87
C LYS A 181 3.88 24.60 7.38
N TRP A 182 3.41 23.45 6.87
CA TRP A 182 2.03 23.28 6.47
C TRP A 182 1.09 23.41 7.67
N LYS A 183 1.39 22.79 8.81
CA LYS A 183 0.61 22.92 10.06
C LYS A 183 0.63 24.33 10.67
N GLU A 184 1.70 25.06 10.48
CA GLU A 184 1.85 26.45 10.99
C GLU A 184 1.10 27.48 10.12
N ARG A 185 0.58 27.10 8.95
CA ARG A 185 -0.27 27.98 8.15
C ARG A 185 -1.57 28.27 8.88
N PRO A 186 -2.10 29.52 8.76
CA PRO A 186 -3.47 29.78 9.21
C PRO A 186 -4.38 28.81 8.44
N GLN A 187 -5.03 27.91 9.17
CA GLN A 187 -6.01 27.01 8.58
C GLN A 187 -7.07 27.88 7.89
N LYS A 188 -7.35 27.59 6.63
CA LYS A 188 -8.54 28.12 6.00
C LYS A 188 -9.71 27.56 6.80
N GLU A 189 -10.39 28.41 7.56
CA GLU A 189 -11.73 28.08 8.02
C GLU A 189 -12.56 27.85 6.74
N TYR A 190 -12.80 26.61 6.43
CA TYR A 190 -13.86 26.26 5.51
C TYR A 190 -15.15 26.60 6.27
N GLU A 191 -15.68 27.80 6.03
CA GLU A 191 -17.07 28.09 6.36
C GLU A 191 -17.92 27.04 5.61
N ILE A 192 -18.28 25.99 6.32
CA ILE A 192 -19.36 25.11 5.90
C ILE A 192 -20.64 25.94 6.05
N ASN A 193 -20.94 26.72 5.04
CA ASN A 193 -22.24 27.34 4.89
C ASN A 193 -23.27 26.20 4.59
N TYR A 194 -23.64 25.45 5.62
CA TYR A 194 -24.91 24.76 5.63
C TYR A 194 -26.02 25.78 5.69
N THR A 195 -26.38 26.35 4.54
CA THR A 195 -27.65 27.04 4.40
C THR A 195 -28.74 25.97 4.51
N TYR A 196 -29.37 25.92 5.69
CA TYR A 196 -30.53 25.11 6.02
C TYR A 196 -31.76 25.46 5.15
N ASP A 197 -31.64 26.36 4.19
CA ASP A 197 -32.75 26.90 3.41
C ASP A 197 -33.13 26.08 2.16
N ASN A 198 -32.35 25.06 1.80
CA ASN A 198 -32.66 24.23 0.60
C ASN A 198 -33.40 22.94 0.87
N LEU A 199 -33.82 22.66 2.11
CA LEU A 199 -34.54 21.43 2.47
C LEU A 199 -36.06 21.61 2.63
N MET A 200 -36.59 22.79 2.44
CA MET A 200 -38.04 23.05 2.64
C MET A 200 -38.81 23.46 1.37
N GLU A 201 -38.20 23.44 0.19
CA GLU A 201 -38.93 23.66 -1.07
C GLU A 201 -39.20 22.34 -1.83
N GLY A 202 -39.90 21.43 -1.24
CA GLY A 202 -40.20 20.15 -1.89
C GLY A 202 -41.42 19.42 -1.33
N VAL A 203 -42.21 20.06 -0.47
CA VAL A 203 -43.49 19.50 -0.03
C VAL A 203 -44.59 20.54 -0.18
N SER A 204 -45.22 20.56 -1.34
CA SER A 204 -46.52 21.15 -1.53
C SER A 204 -47.40 20.15 -2.31
N VAL A 205 -48.32 19.54 -1.58
CA VAL A 205 -49.65 19.00 -1.94
C VAL A 205 -49.74 18.18 -3.23
#